data_188bd6e890dec7b5e80b7ad88cd621f6
#
_entry.id   188bd6e890dec7b5e80b7ad88cd621f6
#
_cell.length_a   1.000
_cell.length_b   1.000
_cell.length_c   1.000
_cell.angle_alpha   90.00
_cell.angle_beta   90.00
_cell.angle_gamma   90.00
#
_symmetry.space_group_name_H-M   'P 1'
#
loop_
_entity.id
_entity.type
_entity.pdbx_description
1 polymer ?
#
loop_
_entity_poly.entity_id
_entity_poly.type
_entity_poly.pdbx_seq_one_letter_code
_entity_poly.pdbx_strand_id
1 'polypeptide(L)'
;MAKDKVLCYLFTMIKSDEEKHLSSLNSLMSGTVSTDVNVNDNAGATYSPAATYTGNYVQADKDNDSFLCTDAITTEKYVSSAYNFDLFQFGSTEARKLLADIEVEEQNHAEMMFRYKTVNSMC
;
A
#
# COMPACT_ATOMS: atom_id res chain seq x y z
N MET A 1 10.38 -8.95 9.98
CA MET A 1 9.38 -8.20 10.76
C MET A 1 9.87 -6.80 11.06
N ALA A 2 9.01 -5.81 10.93
CA ALA A 2 9.36 -4.42 11.22
C ALA A 2 9.68 -4.23 12.71
N LYS A 3 10.67 -3.40 12.99
CA LYS A 3 11.14 -3.13 14.36
C LYS A 3 10.56 -1.84 14.94
N ASP A 4 10.37 -0.83 14.09
CA ASP A 4 9.76 0.44 14.48
C ASP A 4 8.24 0.29 14.59
N LYS A 5 7.68 0.76 15.70
CA LYS A 5 6.23 0.71 15.93
C LYS A 5 5.43 1.51 14.89
N VAL A 6 5.98 2.63 14.43
CA VAL A 6 5.31 3.44 13.39
C VAL A 6 5.21 2.64 12.10
N LEU A 7 6.27 1.94 11.72
CA LEU A 7 6.25 1.08 10.54
C LEU A 7 5.35 -0.14 10.73
N CYS A 8 5.36 -0.75 11.92
CA CYS A 8 4.44 -1.85 12.23
C CYS A 8 2.98 -1.41 12.07
N TYR A 9 2.64 -0.21 12.55
CA TYR A 9 1.30 0.34 12.42
C TYR A 9 0.93 0.57 10.95
N LEU A 10 1.85 1.15 10.18
CA LEU A 10 1.64 1.37 8.74
C LEU A 10 1.39 0.05 8.01
N PHE A 11 2.21 -0.96 8.26
CA PHE A 11 2.03 -2.28 7.64
C PHE A 11 0.73 -2.96 8.06
N THR A 12 0.30 -2.78 9.31
CA THR A 12 -0.99 -3.31 9.77
C THR A 12 -2.16 -2.67 9.02
N MET A 13 -2.10 -1.36 8.81
CA MET A 13 -3.10 -0.63 8.05
C MET A 13 -3.13 -1.09 6.58
N ILE A 14 -1.96 -1.21 5.96
CA ILE A 14 -1.84 -1.70 4.58
C ILE A 14 -2.41 -3.12 4.46
N LYS A 15 -2.07 -4.00 5.40
CA LYS A 15 -2.59 -5.36 5.42
C LYS A 15 -4.12 -5.38 5.48
N SER A 16 -4.72 -4.52 6.30
CA SER A 16 -6.18 -4.41 6.41
C SER A 16 -6.79 -4.01 5.06
N ASP A 17 -6.18 -3.08 4.35
CA ASP A 17 -6.63 -2.67 3.01
C ASP A 17 -6.49 -3.82 2.01
N GLU A 18 -5.38 -4.56 2.06
CA GLU A 18 -5.15 -5.71 1.18
C GLU A 18 -6.19 -6.81 1.40
N GLU A 19 -6.61 -7.04 2.64
CA GLU A 19 -7.66 -8.01 2.95
C GLU A 19 -8.99 -7.59 2.32
N LYS A 20 -9.31 -6.29 2.30
CA LYS A 20 -10.49 -5.75 1.62
C LYS A 20 -10.38 -5.92 0.09
N HIS A 21 -9.21 -5.66 -0.47
CA HIS A 21 -8.95 -5.88 -1.90
C HIS A 21 -9.19 -7.34 -2.28
N LEU A 22 -8.65 -8.27 -1.50
CA LEU A 22 -8.85 -9.70 -1.73
C LEU A 22 -10.32 -10.09 -1.68
N SER A 23 -11.05 -9.61 -0.67
CA SER A 23 -12.49 -9.84 -0.54
C SER A 23 -13.26 -9.31 -1.74
N SER A 24 -12.94 -8.09 -2.18
CA SER A 24 -13.58 -7.45 -3.34
C SER A 24 -13.30 -8.22 -4.64
N LEU A 25 -12.06 -8.71 -4.82
CA LEU A 25 -11.69 -9.50 -5.99
C LEU A 25 -12.38 -10.85 -5.99
N ASN A 26 -12.50 -11.51 -4.84
CA ASN A 26 -13.24 -12.77 -4.72
C ASN A 26 -14.72 -12.57 -5.06
N SER A 27 -15.33 -11.48 -4.63
CA SER A 27 -16.70 -11.12 -4.99
C SER A 27 -16.84 -10.89 -6.50
N LEU A 28 -15.90 -10.20 -7.11
CA LEU A 28 -15.87 -9.95 -8.55
C LEU A 28 -15.82 -11.27 -9.34
N MET A 29 -14.99 -12.21 -8.91
CA MET A 29 -14.89 -13.53 -9.53
C MET A 29 -16.19 -14.33 -9.41
N SER A 30 -17.00 -14.05 -8.39
CA SER A 30 -18.33 -14.64 -8.20
C SER A 30 -19.44 -13.88 -8.91
N GLY A 31 -19.11 -12.84 -9.66
CA GLY A 31 -20.07 -12.05 -10.45
C GLY A 31 -20.68 -10.86 -9.71
N THR A 32 -20.18 -10.52 -8.51
CA THR A 32 -20.67 -9.38 -7.72
C THR A 32 -19.59 -8.33 -7.60
N VAL A 33 -19.91 -7.08 -7.94
CA VAL A 33 -18.99 -5.96 -7.76
C VAL A 33 -19.17 -5.38 -6.37
N SER A 34 -18.10 -5.43 -5.56
CA SER A 34 -18.08 -4.84 -4.22
C SER A 34 -17.94 -3.32 -4.29
N THR A 35 -18.62 -2.62 -3.37
CA THR A 35 -18.46 -1.17 -3.18
C THR A 35 -17.68 -0.84 -1.91
N ASP A 36 -17.04 -1.83 -1.31
CA ASP A 36 -16.39 -1.68 -0.01
C ASP A 36 -15.01 -1.01 -0.08
N VAL A 37 -14.44 -0.87 -1.27
CA VAL A 37 -13.18 -0.14 -1.45
C VAL A 37 -13.50 1.35 -1.44
N ASN A 38 -13.14 2.00 -0.35
CA ASN A 38 -13.35 3.43 -0.17
C ASN A 38 -12.02 4.15 -0.34
N VAL A 39 -11.82 4.75 -1.50
CA VAL A 39 -10.56 5.36 -1.86
C VAL A 39 -10.48 6.79 -1.36
N ASN A 40 -9.41 7.09 -0.65
CA ASN A 40 -8.98 8.46 -0.39
C ASN A 40 -7.79 8.76 -1.31
N ASP A 41 -8.03 9.48 -2.39
CA ASP A 41 -7.01 9.77 -3.41
C ASP A 41 -5.80 10.52 -2.84
N ASN A 42 -5.95 11.17 -1.69
CA ASN A 42 -4.90 11.94 -1.06
C ASN A 42 -4.24 11.22 0.13
N ALA A 43 -4.57 9.98 0.40
CA ALA A 43 -4.08 9.28 1.60
C ALA A 43 -2.56 9.21 1.64
N GLY A 44 -1.90 8.97 0.50
CA GLY A 44 -0.45 8.99 0.41
C GLY A 44 0.12 10.38 0.63
N ALA A 45 -0.46 11.39 -0.01
CA ALA A 45 0.02 12.77 0.05
C ALA A 45 -0.12 13.40 1.44
N THR A 46 -1.10 12.96 2.23
CA THR A 46 -1.36 13.48 3.57
C THR A 46 -0.65 12.72 4.68
N TYR A 47 -0.02 11.59 4.36
CA TYR A 47 0.74 10.81 5.33
C TYR A 47 2.04 11.53 5.68
N SER A 48 2.18 11.93 6.93
CA SER A 48 3.31 12.74 7.41
C SER A 48 3.86 12.17 8.73
N PRO A 49 4.54 11.03 8.69
CA PRO A 49 5.12 10.45 9.90
C PRO A 49 6.31 11.26 10.39
N ALA A 50 6.52 11.28 11.70
CA ALA A 50 7.75 11.82 12.27
C ALA A 50 8.89 10.81 12.11
N ALA A 51 10.13 11.29 12.05
CA ALA A 51 11.29 10.44 12.05
C ALA A 51 11.39 9.70 13.40
N THR A 52 11.65 8.41 13.36
CA THR A 52 11.77 7.54 14.53
C THR A 52 13.18 7.02 14.73
N TYR A 53 13.95 6.87 13.66
CA TYR A 53 15.36 6.51 13.72
C TYR A 53 16.22 7.77 13.84
N THR A 54 16.20 8.37 15.04
CA THR A 54 16.94 9.58 15.38
C THR A 54 17.69 9.37 16.70
N GLY A 55 18.77 10.13 16.91
CA GLY A 55 19.57 9.99 18.12
C GLY A 55 20.24 8.60 18.19
N ASN A 56 20.07 7.93 19.32
CA ASN A 56 20.62 6.58 19.52
C ASN A 56 19.59 5.52 19.10
N TYR A 57 19.95 4.70 18.15
CA TYR A 57 19.14 3.58 17.69
C TYR A 57 20.03 2.43 17.22
N VAL A 58 19.43 1.26 17.07
CA VAL A 58 20.13 0.08 16.54
C VAL A 58 20.17 0.14 15.03
N GLN A 59 21.35 0.27 14.45
CA GLN A 59 21.50 0.39 12.98
C GLN A 59 20.93 -0.83 12.24
N ALA A 60 21.08 -2.03 12.79
CA ALA A 60 20.53 -3.25 12.19
C ALA A 60 19.01 -3.20 12.10
N ASP A 61 18.34 -2.58 13.06
CA ASP A 61 16.87 -2.41 13.03
C ASP A 61 16.46 -1.44 11.91
N LYS A 62 17.18 -0.34 11.77
CA LYS A 62 16.95 0.61 10.68
C LYS A 62 17.17 -0.03 9.33
N ASP A 63 18.23 -0.80 9.17
CA ASP A 63 18.53 -1.49 7.91
C ASP A 63 17.45 -2.51 7.57
N ASN A 64 16.98 -3.26 8.57
CA ASN A 64 15.87 -4.21 8.41
C ASN A 64 14.60 -3.50 7.93
N ASP A 65 14.24 -2.41 8.58
CA ASP A 65 13.02 -1.67 8.25
C ASP A 65 13.11 -0.99 6.89
N SER A 66 14.29 -0.49 6.53
CA SER A 66 14.57 0.06 5.20
C SER A 66 14.38 -1.00 4.12
N PHE A 67 14.91 -2.19 4.34
CA PHE A 67 14.75 -3.32 3.40
C PHE A 67 13.27 -3.69 3.24
N LEU A 68 12.53 -3.81 4.34
CA LEU A 68 11.12 -4.16 4.29
C LEU A 68 10.30 -3.12 3.53
N CYS A 69 10.57 -1.83 3.73
CA CYS A 69 9.90 -0.77 2.98
C CYS A 69 10.21 -0.84 1.49
N THR A 70 11.46 -1.03 1.12
CA THR A 70 11.87 -1.10 -0.28
C THR A 70 11.21 -2.29 -0.98
N ASP A 71 11.21 -3.44 -0.32
CA ASP A 71 10.56 -4.65 -0.84
C ASP A 71 9.05 -4.45 -1.01
N ALA A 72 8.40 -3.87 0.01
CA ALA A 72 6.96 -3.59 -0.04
C ALA A 72 6.59 -2.57 -1.12
N ILE A 73 7.39 -1.51 -1.31
CA ILE A 73 7.17 -0.53 -2.38
C ILE A 73 7.25 -1.21 -3.75
N THR A 74 8.23 -2.07 -3.95
CA THR A 74 8.39 -2.82 -5.21
C THR A 74 7.18 -3.70 -5.47
N THR A 75 6.68 -4.38 -4.44
CA THR A 75 5.48 -5.22 -4.52
C THR A 75 4.25 -4.40 -4.90
N GLU A 76 4.04 -3.24 -4.26
CA GLU A 76 2.91 -2.36 -4.57
C GLU A 76 2.95 -1.87 -6.02
N LYS A 77 4.13 -1.51 -6.53
CA LYS A 77 4.29 -1.09 -7.92
C LYS A 77 3.95 -2.21 -8.89
N TYR A 78 4.38 -3.42 -8.60
CA TYR A 78 4.10 -4.58 -9.44
C TYR A 78 2.60 -4.88 -9.46
N VAL A 79 1.96 -4.93 -8.30
CA VAL A 79 0.52 -5.21 -8.17
C VAL A 79 -0.31 -4.13 -8.86
N SER A 80 0.04 -2.85 -8.67
CA SER A 80 -0.64 -1.73 -9.32
C SER A 80 -0.56 -1.85 -10.85
N SER A 81 0.59 -2.22 -11.40
CA SER A 81 0.74 -2.45 -12.84
C SER A 81 -0.12 -3.59 -13.36
N ALA A 82 -0.24 -4.68 -12.58
CA ALA A 82 -1.11 -5.80 -12.93
C ALA A 82 -2.58 -5.40 -12.99
N TYR A 83 -3.06 -4.61 -12.01
CA TYR A 83 -4.43 -4.10 -12.02
C TYR A 83 -4.69 -3.16 -13.19
N ASN A 84 -3.72 -2.32 -13.54
CA ASN A 84 -3.85 -1.45 -14.71
C ASN A 84 -4.02 -2.24 -16.00
N PHE A 85 -3.28 -3.33 -16.16
CA PHE A 85 -3.45 -4.23 -17.30
C PHE A 85 -4.85 -4.87 -17.29
N ASP A 86 -5.31 -5.35 -16.14
CA ASP A 86 -6.58 -6.06 -16.00
C ASP A 86 -7.78 -5.16 -16.30
N LEU A 87 -7.68 -3.84 -16.11
CA LEU A 87 -8.75 -2.90 -16.45
C LEU A 87 -9.25 -3.06 -17.88
N PHE A 88 -8.36 -3.39 -18.82
CA PHE A 88 -8.69 -3.54 -20.23
C PHE A 88 -9.37 -4.88 -20.55
N GLN A 89 -9.36 -5.81 -19.59
CA GLN A 89 -9.96 -7.15 -19.77
C GLN A 89 -11.44 -7.20 -19.37
N PHE A 90 -11.93 -6.19 -18.64
CA PHE A 90 -13.29 -6.17 -18.14
C PHE A 90 -14.19 -5.23 -18.96
N GLY A 91 -15.36 -5.74 -19.38
CA GLY A 91 -16.35 -4.93 -20.08
C GLY A 91 -17.23 -4.10 -19.15
N SER A 92 -17.37 -4.50 -17.88
CA SER A 92 -18.21 -3.82 -16.90
C SER A 92 -17.54 -2.55 -16.38
N THR A 93 -18.27 -1.43 -16.42
CA THR A 93 -17.81 -0.15 -15.88
C THR A 93 -17.54 -0.24 -14.38
N GLU A 94 -18.42 -0.93 -13.66
CA GLU A 94 -18.30 -1.10 -12.20
C GLU A 94 -17.07 -1.93 -11.84
N ALA A 95 -16.80 -3.01 -12.57
CA ALA A 95 -15.61 -3.83 -12.36
C ALA A 95 -14.34 -3.03 -12.65
N ARG A 96 -14.32 -2.27 -13.73
CA ARG A 96 -13.16 -1.42 -14.06
C ARG A 96 -12.93 -0.35 -13.01
N LYS A 97 -14.01 0.27 -12.49
CA LYS A 97 -13.90 1.26 -11.42
C LYS A 97 -13.33 0.64 -10.15
N LEU A 98 -13.80 -0.56 -9.77
CA LEU A 98 -13.24 -1.26 -8.61
C LEU A 98 -11.73 -1.49 -8.75
N LEU A 99 -11.29 -2.00 -9.90
CA LEU A 99 -9.87 -2.25 -10.15
C LEU A 99 -9.05 -0.96 -10.15
N ALA A 100 -9.60 0.13 -10.72
CA ALA A 100 -8.95 1.43 -10.71
C ALA A 100 -8.82 1.97 -9.27
N ASP A 101 -9.85 1.83 -8.45
CA ASP A 101 -9.83 2.25 -7.06
C ASP A 101 -8.79 1.47 -6.25
N ILE A 102 -8.69 0.15 -6.46
CA ILE A 102 -7.66 -0.68 -5.84
C ILE A 102 -6.26 -0.20 -6.28
N GLU A 103 -6.08 0.09 -7.56
CA GLU A 103 -4.81 0.58 -8.09
C GLU A 103 -4.37 1.89 -7.40
N VAL A 104 -5.30 2.84 -7.23
CA VAL A 104 -5.01 4.11 -6.54
C VAL A 104 -4.60 3.84 -5.09
N GLU A 105 -5.28 2.94 -4.40
CA GLU A 105 -4.96 2.58 -3.02
C GLU A 105 -3.57 1.96 -2.90
N GLU A 106 -3.19 1.08 -3.84
CA GLU A 106 -1.84 0.50 -3.90
C GLU A 106 -0.77 1.58 -4.11
N GLN A 107 -1.05 2.57 -4.95
CA GLN A 107 -0.15 3.71 -5.17
C GLN A 107 0.00 4.57 -3.90
N ASN A 108 -1.10 4.79 -3.17
CA ASN A 108 -1.05 5.50 -1.89
C ASN A 108 -0.20 4.73 -0.86
N HIS A 109 -0.31 3.42 -0.80
CA HIS A 109 0.52 2.59 0.08
C HIS A 109 2.01 2.77 -0.23
N ALA A 110 2.36 2.74 -1.51
CA ALA A 110 3.75 2.93 -1.93
C ALA A 110 4.27 4.33 -1.53
N GLU A 111 3.44 5.37 -1.69
CA GLU A 111 3.81 6.73 -1.29
C GLU A 111 3.99 6.85 0.22
N MET A 112 3.11 6.25 1.02
CA MET A 112 3.23 6.25 2.48
C MET A 112 4.55 5.62 2.92
N MET A 113 4.91 4.47 2.36
CA MET A 113 6.16 3.78 2.68
C MET A 113 7.38 4.59 2.23
N PHE A 114 7.31 5.25 1.08
CA PHE A 114 8.35 6.14 0.60
C PHE A 114 8.54 7.34 1.54
N ARG A 115 7.46 7.94 2.01
CA ARG A 115 7.50 9.05 2.97
C ARG A 115 8.10 8.62 4.31
N TYR A 116 7.75 7.44 4.79
CA TYR A 116 8.38 6.87 5.98
C TYR A 116 9.89 6.71 5.80
N LYS A 117 10.32 6.17 4.66
CA LYS A 117 11.76 6.04 4.35
C LYS A 117 12.46 7.40 4.31
N THR A 118 11.82 8.38 3.68
CA THR A 118 12.41 9.72 3.51
C THR A 118 12.65 10.39 4.85
N VAL A 119 11.67 10.41 5.75
CA VAL A 119 11.84 11.07 7.06
C VAL A 119 12.86 10.34 7.94
N ASN A 120 13.10 9.07 7.70
CA ASN A 120 14.09 8.27 8.44
C ASN A 120 15.46 8.18 7.73
N SER A 121 15.65 8.95 6.67
CA SER A 121 16.93 8.95 5.91
C SER A 121 17.34 7.56 5.42
N MET A 122 16.36 6.82 4.91
CA MET A 122 16.55 5.46 4.38
C MET A 122 16.67 5.44 2.84
N CYS A 123 16.62 6.59 2.21
CA CYS A 123 16.71 6.69 0.75
C CYS A 123 18.13 6.90 0.26
#